data_3b480faa97bb8495206e651dfdbbabac
#
_entry.id   3b480faa97bb8495206e651dfdbbabac
#
_cell.length_a   1.000
_cell.length_b   1.000
_cell.length_c   1.000
_cell.angle_alpha   90.00
_cell.angle_beta   90.00
_cell.angle_gamma   90.00
#
_symmetry.space_group_name_H-M   'P 1'
#
loop_
_entity.id
_entity.type
_entity.pdbx_description
1 polymer ?
#
loop_
_entity_poly.entity_id
_entity_poly.type
_entity_poly.pdbx_seq_one_letter_code
_entity_poly.pdbx_strand_id
1 'polypeptide(L)'
;MSSNQITVVGNVVDSPVRRRAGSGEVTKFRMASTDRWFDSGSGQWVDGDTFYVDVDCWNTLGAHVSGCVVKGDPVVVVGRIATSEYEVDGAKRSRPVIRAAQVGHDLSRGSAVFKRTPRAVVAGAEGAPAESADPADVPADATEEQLASAGAPF
;
A
#
# COMPACT_ATOMS: atom_id res chain seq x y z
N MET A 1 8.65 14.28 -22.80
CA MET A 1 7.63 13.22 -22.66
C MET A 1 6.71 13.59 -21.52
N SER A 2 5.44 13.81 -21.81
CA SER A 2 4.45 14.11 -20.78
C SER A 2 4.12 12.84 -20.00
N SER A 3 4.29 12.88 -18.69
CA SER A 3 3.96 11.75 -17.80
C SER A 3 2.66 12.08 -17.06
N ASN A 4 1.60 11.32 -17.31
CA ASN A 4 0.31 11.45 -16.59
C ASN A 4 0.39 10.71 -15.24
N GLN A 5 1.47 10.91 -14.51
CA GLN A 5 1.64 10.32 -13.18
C GLN A 5 0.77 11.04 -12.17
N ILE A 6 0.08 10.27 -11.35
CA ILE A 6 -0.82 10.76 -10.30
C ILE A 6 -0.60 9.96 -9.02
N THR A 7 -0.81 10.63 -7.90
CA THR A 7 -0.92 10.00 -6.59
C THR A 7 -2.31 10.27 -6.03
N VAL A 8 -3.02 9.23 -5.65
CA VAL A 8 -4.36 9.33 -5.08
C VAL A 8 -4.40 8.63 -3.74
N VAL A 9 -4.95 9.32 -2.75
CA VAL A 9 -5.21 8.79 -1.40
C VAL A 9 -6.72 8.65 -1.24
N GLY A 10 -7.16 7.51 -0.74
CA GLY A 10 -8.61 7.28 -0.56
C GLY A 10 -8.89 5.92 0.05
N ASN A 11 -10.15 5.52 0.00
CA ASN A 11 -10.60 4.23 0.54
C ASN A 11 -11.02 3.30 -0.59
N VAL A 12 -10.78 2.01 -0.40
CA VAL A 12 -11.23 0.96 -1.31
C VAL A 12 -12.74 0.78 -1.16
N VAL A 13 -13.49 0.96 -2.25
CA VAL A 13 -14.96 0.83 -2.24
C VAL A 13 -15.44 -0.53 -2.74
N ASP A 14 -14.62 -1.20 -3.59
CA ASP A 14 -14.91 -2.56 -4.04
C ASP A 14 -13.70 -3.44 -3.79
N SER A 15 -13.93 -4.66 -3.30
CA SER A 15 -12.86 -5.63 -3.04
C SER A 15 -12.05 -5.93 -4.31
N PRO A 16 -10.73 -6.04 -4.19
CA PRO A 16 -9.89 -6.39 -5.33
C PRO A 16 -10.28 -7.71 -5.98
N VAL A 17 -10.43 -7.69 -7.29
CA VAL A 17 -10.76 -8.86 -8.11
C VAL A 17 -9.62 -9.15 -9.07
N ARG A 18 -9.06 -10.35 -8.99
CA ARG A 18 -7.99 -10.83 -9.87
C ARG A 18 -8.57 -11.49 -11.11
N ARG A 19 -8.04 -11.12 -12.27
CA ARG A 19 -8.46 -11.66 -13.57
C ARG A 19 -7.26 -11.91 -14.47
N ARG A 20 -7.36 -12.88 -15.36
CA ARG A 20 -6.41 -13.02 -16.46
C ARG A 20 -6.67 -11.97 -17.53
N ALA A 21 -5.61 -11.36 -18.05
CA ALA A 21 -5.66 -10.36 -19.10
C ALA A 21 -4.49 -10.59 -20.08
N GLY A 22 -4.77 -11.20 -21.22
CA GLY A 22 -3.73 -11.59 -22.18
C GLY A 22 -2.74 -12.60 -21.59
N SER A 23 -1.46 -12.30 -21.66
CA SER A 23 -0.37 -13.13 -21.12
C SER A 23 -0.09 -12.87 -19.62
N GLY A 24 -0.79 -11.94 -18.99
CA GLY A 24 -0.59 -11.56 -17.61
C GLY A 24 -1.84 -11.66 -16.75
N GLU A 25 -1.72 -11.18 -15.54
CA GLU A 25 -2.81 -11.08 -14.59
C GLU A 25 -2.97 -9.64 -14.13
N VAL A 26 -4.20 -9.21 -13.96
CA VAL A 26 -4.54 -7.89 -13.43
C VAL A 26 -5.48 -8.04 -12.25
N THR A 27 -5.17 -7.35 -11.18
CA THR A 27 -6.08 -7.17 -10.03
C THR A 27 -6.68 -5.79 -10.13
N LYS A 28 -8.00 -5.73 -10.14
CA LYS A 28 -8.75 -4.49 -10.26
C LYS A 28 -9.53 -4.23 -8.99
N PHE A 29 -9.52 -2.99 -8.55
CA PHE A 29 -10.39 -2.51 -7.48
C PHE A 29 -10.81 -1.07 -7.75
N ARG A 30 -11.84 -0.63 -7.07
CA ARG A 30 -12.31 0.74 -7.14
C ARG A 30 -12.02 1.46 -5.84
N MET A 31 -11.56 2.69 -5.93
CA MET A 31 -11.35 3.54 -4.76
C MET A 31 -12.10 4.86 -4.89
N ALA A 32 -12.37 5.46 -3.75
CA ALA A 32 -12.96 6.79 -3.61
C ALA A 32 -12.02 7.68 -2.82
N SER A 33 -11.71 8.84 -3.38
CA SER A 33 -10.99 9.92 -2.72
C SER A 33 -11.97 11.06 -2.48
N THR A 34 -12.22 11.40 -1.23
CA THR A 34 -13.13 12.47 -0.84
C THR A 34 -12.33 13.59 -0.23
N ASP A 35 -12.47 14.78 -0.81
CA ASP A 35 -11.88 15.98 -0.22
C ASP A 35 -12.64 16.34 1.05
N ARG A 36 -11.90 16.71 2.10
CA ARG A 36 -12.50 17.24 3.33
C ARG A 36 -11.85 18.57 3.64
N TRP A 37 -12.67 19.55 3.92
CA TRP A 37 -12.23 20.87 4.31
C TRP A 37 -12.96 21.35 5.58
N PHE A 38 -12.27 22.19 6.34
CA PHE A 38 -12.85 22.75 7.54
C PHE A 38 -13.62 24.02 7.20
N ASP A 39 -14.91 24.01 7.46
CA ASP A 39 -15.75 25.20 7.32
C ASP A 39 -15.67 26.05 8.59
N SER A 40 -14.98 27.18 8.52
CA SER A 40 -14.82 28.09 9.64
C SER A 40 -16.12 28.78 10.05
N GLY A 41 -17.14 28.81 9.18
CA GLY A 41 -18.44 29.39 9.46
C GLY A 41 -19.30 28.51 10.36
N SER A 42 -19.27 27.20 10.14
CA SER A 42 -20.00 26.20 10.96
C SER A 42 -19.13 25.54 12.04
N GLY A 43 -17.80 25.70 11.98
CA GLY A 43 -16.85 25.04 12.89
C GLY A 43 -16.78 23.54 12.68
N GLN A 44 -17.17 23.01 11.52
CA GLN A 44 -17.24 21.59 11.24
C GLN A 44 -16.44 21.21 9.99
N TRP A 45 -16.02 19.93 9.95
CA TRP A 45 -15.44 19.33 8.77
C TRP A 45 -16.55 18.94 7.80
N VAL A 46 -16.46 19.43 6.56
CA VAL A 46 -17.41 19.17 5.48
C VAL A 46 -16.75 18.29 4.43
N ASP A 47 -17.47 17.27 4.00
CA ASP A 47 -17.04 16.44 2.87
C ASP A 47 -17.35 17.20 1.56
N GLY A 48 -16.33 17.32 0.72
CA GLY A 48 -16.41 17.90 -0.61
C GLY A 48 -16.71 16.86 -1.68
N ASP A 49 -16.20 17.12 -2.87
CA ASP A 49 -16.37 16.22 -4.01
C ASP A 49 -15.65 14.90 -3.80
N THR A 50 -16.28 13.82 -4.24
CA THR A 50 -15.70 12.48 -4.22
C THR A 50 -15.26 12.06 -5.61
N PHE A 51 -13.98 11.79 -5.75
CA PHE A 51 -13.38 11.25 -6.96
C PHE A 51 -13.35 9.73 -6.92
N TYR A 52 -14.09 9.09 -7.81
CA TYR A 52 -14.09 7.64 -7.99
C TYR A 52 -13.17 7.25 -9.12
N VAL A 53 -12.30 6.28 -8.88
CA VAL A 53 -11.35 5.80 -9.89
C VAL A 53 -11.15 4.30 -9.76
N ASP A 54 -11.03 3.64 -10.93
CA ASP A 54 -10.65 2.24 -10.99
C ASP A 54 -9.12 2.12 -10.99
N VAL A 55 -8.60 1.13 -10.30
CA VAL A 55 -7.15 0.88 -10.17
C VAL A 55 -6.83 -0.48 -10.74
N ASP A 56 -5.91 -0.50 -11.70
CA ASP A 56 -5.39 -1.71 -12.35
C ASP A 56 -3.98 -2.01 -11.83
N CYS A 57 -3.83 -3.13 -11.14
CA CYS A 57 -2.56 -3.63 -10.60
C CYS A 57 -2.13 -4.87 -11.37
N TRP A 58 -1.01 -4.79 -12.07
CA TRP A 58 -0.55 -5.87 -12.95
C TRP A 58 0.41 -6.82 -12.24
N ASN A 59 0.34 -8.09 -12.61
CA ASN A 59 1.28 -9.17 -12.24
C ASN A 59 1.53 -9.25 -10.72
N THR A 60 2.79 -9.18 -10.31
CA THR A 60 3.20 -9.32 -8.90
C THR A 60 2.55 -8.31 -7.97
N LEU A 61 2.44 -7.04 -8.40
CA LEU A 61 1.75 -6.02 -7.62
C LEU A 61 0.28 -6.41 -7.40
N GLY A 62 -0.39 -6.88 -8.45
CA GLY A 62 -1.78 -7.34 -8.36
C GLY A 62 -1.95 -8.54 -7.42
N ALA A 63 -1.02 -9.49 -7.46
CA ALA A 63 -1.05 -10.64 -6.56
C ALA A 63 -0.93 -10.22 -5.09
N HIS A 64 -0.03 -9.27 -4.78
CA HIS A 64 0.11 -8.75 -3.42
C HIS A 64 -1.12 -7.95 -2.98
N VAL A 65 -1.63 -7.07 -3.84
CA VAL A 65 -2.84 -6.28 -3.56
C VAL A 65 -4.03 -7.19 -3.26
N SER A 66 -4.24 -8.24 -4.03
CA SER A 66 -5.35 -9.18 -3.78
C SER A 66 -5.22 -9.95 -2.47
N GLY A 67 -4.01 -10.06 -1.92
CA GLY A 67 -3.75 -10.77 -0.67
C GLY A 67 -3.77 -9.89 0.59
N CYS A 68 -3.68 -8.57 0.44
CA CYS A 68 -3.54 -7.68 1.62
C CYS A 68 -4.49 -6.47 1.63
N VAL A 69 -5.15 -6.17 0.53
CA VAL A 69 -6.08 -5.03 0.42
C VAL A 69 -7.51 -5.54 0.37
N VAL A 70 -8.37 -4.98 1.20
CA VAL A 70 -9.80 -5.31 1.24
C VAL A 70 -10.66 -4.06 1.14
N LYS A 71 -11.96 -4.26 0.89
CA LYS A 71 -12.93 -3.16 0.88
C LYS A 71 -12.91 -2.42 2.21
N GLY A 72 -12.87 -1.09 2.14
CA GLY A 72 -12.83 -0.20 3.29
C GLY A 72 -11.42 0.26 3.69
N ASP A 73 -10.38 -0.39 3.18
CA ASP A 73 -9.01 -0.03 3.53
C ASP A 73 -8.63 1.36 3.00
N PRO A 74 -7.96 2.17 3.83
CA PRO A 74 -7.34 3.39 3.37
C PRO A 74 -6.05 3.07 2.60
N VAL A 75 -5.96 3.56 1.37
CA VAL A 75 -4.83 3.25 0.48
C VAL A 75 -4.26 4.50 -0.19
N VAL A 76 -2.97 4.42 -0.49
CA VAL A 76 -2.25 5.37 -1.34
C VAL A 76 -1.87 4.65 -2.62
N VAL A 77 -2.26 5.20 -3.75
CA VAL A 77 -1.99 4.65 -5.08
C VAL A 77 -1.17 5.64 -5.89
N VAL A 78 -0.04 5.18 -6.40
CA VAL A 78 0.80 5.93 -7.35
C VAL A 78 0.79 5.20 -8.67
N GLY A 79 0.52 5.92 -9.75
CA GLY A 79 0.47 5.31 -11.07
C GLY A 79 0.25 6.32 -12.18
N ARG A 80 -0.13 5.82 -13.34
CA ARG A 80 -0.49 6.64 -14.49
C ARG A 80 -1.99 6.63 -14.70
N ILE A 81 -2.59 7.81 -14.75
CA ILE A 81 -4.00 7.94 -15.09
C ILE A 81 -4.21 7.80 -16.59
N ALA A 82 -5.22 7.07 -16.97
CA ALA A 82 -5.68 6.90 -18.34
C ALA A 82 -7.20 6.88 -18.37
N THR A 83 -7.78 7.19 -19.52
CA THR A 83 -9.21 7.03 -19.75
C THR A 83 -9.45 5.66 -20.37
N SER A 84 -10.30 4.86 -19.74
CA SER A 84 -10.76 3.59 -20.31
C SER A 84 -12.12 3.80 -20.95
N GLU A 85 -12.22 3.53 -22.24
CA GLU A 85 -13.48 3.56 -22.96
C GLU A 85 -14.13 2.18 -22.92
N TYR A 86 -15.42 2.15 -22.73
CA TYR A 86 -16.22 0.93 -22.77
C TYR A 86 -17.61 1.24 -23.36
N GLU A 87 -18.22 0.23 -23.94
CA GLU A 87 -19.53 0.35 -24.55
C GLU A 87 -20.58 -0.35 -23.66
N VAL A 88 -21.67 0.37 -23.38
CA VAL A 88 -22.83 -0.17 -22.68
C VAL A 88 -24.07 0.23 -23.50
N ASP A 89 -24.86 -0.75 -23.89
CA ASP A 89 -26.09 -0.57 -24.66
C ASP A 89 -25.92 0.28 -25.93
N GLY A 90 -24.81 0.10 -26.66
CA GLY A 90 -24.49 0.86 -27.87
C GLY A 90 -23.97 2.29 -27.64
N ALA A 91 -23.89 2.75 -26.38
CA ALA A 91 -23.33 4.02 -26.01
C ALA A 91 -21.89 3.91 -25.50
N LYS A 92 -20.98 4.68 -26.08
CA LYS A 92 -19.59 4.80 -25.62
C LYS A 92 -19.56 5.57 -24.32
N ARG A 93 -18.97 4.95 -23.29
CA ARG A 93 -18.73 5.59 -21.98
C ARG A 93 -17.24 5.56 -21.67
N SER A 94 -16.79 6.53 -20.89
CA SER A 94 -15.41 6.63 -20.46
C SER A 94 -15.34 6.73 -18.95
N ARG A 95 -14.29 6.16 -18.37
CA ARG A 95 -14.02 6.27 -16.93
C ARG A 95 -12.53 6.40 -16.67
N PRO A 96 -12.13 7.14 -15.64
CA PRO A 96 -10.73 7.22 -15.27
C PRO A 96 -10.26 5.89 -14.69
N VAL A 97 -9.04 5.49 -15.08
CA VAL A 97 -8.37 4.29 -14.59
C VAL A 97 -6.93 4.65 -14.26
N ILE A 98 -6.44 4.21 -13.10
CA ILE A 98 -5.04 4.34 -12.74
C ILE A 98 -4.36 3.00 -12.97
N ARG A 99 -3.35 2.97 -13.84
CA ARG A 99 -2.41 1.86 -13.93
C ARG A 99 -1.40 2.02 -12.82
N ALA A 100 -1.59 1.27 -11.73
CA ALA A 100 -0.78 1.42 -10.54
C ALA A 100 0.66 0.95 -10.77
N ALA A 101 1.60 1.74 -10.32
CA ALA A 101 3.01 1.38 -10.16
C ALA A 101 3.30 0.97 -8.70
N GLN A 102 2.62 1.60 -7.75
CA GLN A 102 2.77 1.36 -6.32
C GLN A 102 1.41 1.47 -5.63
N VAL A 103 1.19 0.62 -4.66
CA VAL A 103 0.02 0.64 -3.78
C VAL A 103 0.48 0.37 -2.37
N GLY A 104 0.00 1.14 -1.42
CA GLY A 104 0.27 0.95 0.00
C GLY A 104 -0.93 1.31 0.85
N HIS A 105 -0.96 0.83 2.10
CA HIS A 105 -1.93 1.29 3.08
C HIS A 105 -1.56 2.69 3.59
N ASP A 106 -2.55 3.52 3.84
CA ASP A 106 -2.37 4.80 4.50
C ASP A 106 -2.25 4.59 6.01
N LEU A 107 -1.02 4.62 6.51
CA LEU A 107 -0.72 4.37 7.93
C LEU A 107 -1.12 5.52 8.87
N SER A 108 -1.61 6.64 8.34
CA SER A 108 -2.20 7.68 9.19
C SER A 108 -3.50 7.23 9.86
N ARG A 109 -4.11 6.16 9.36
CA ARG A 109 -5.40 5.64 9.79
C ARG A 109 -5.34 4.26 10.45
N GLY A 110 -4.16 3.66 10.53
CA GLY A 110 -3.99 2.35 11.11
C GLY A 110 -2.56 1.84 10.98
N SER A 111 -2.38 0.57 11.27
CA SER A 111 -1.09 -0.11 11.16
C SER A 111 -1.17 -1.28 10.18
N ALA A 112 -0.07 -1.61 9.54
CA ALA A 112 0.03 -2.74 8.63
C ALA A 112 1.30 -3.55 8.92
N VAL A 113 1.23 -4.86 8.70
CA VAL A 113 2.39 -5.75 8.81
C VAL A 113 2.93 -6.05 7.42
N PHE A 114 4.19 -5.72 7.20
CA PHE A 114 4.84 -5.95 5.91
C PHE A 114 5.59 -7.28 5.91
N LYS A 115 5.23 -8.15 4.95
CA LYS A 115 5.95 -9.39 4.68
C LYS A 115 6.72 -9.26 3.37
N ARG A 116 8.04 -9.31 3.45
CA ARG A 116 8.89 -9.20 2.27
C ARG A 116 8.80 -10.48 1.43
N THR A 117 8.61 -10.33 0.12
CA THR A 117 8.77 -11.43 -0.83
C THR A 117 10.25 -11.70 -1.02
N PRO A 118 10.72 -12.95 -0.85
CA PRO A 118 12.09 -13.31 -1.13
C PRO A 118 12.46 -12.93 -2.57
N ARG A 119 13.60 -12.27 -2.75
CA ARG A 119 14.15 -12.02 -4.08
C ARG A 119 14.55 -13.37 -4.66
N ALA A 120 14.01 -13.73 -5.82
CA ALA A 120 14.50 -14.88 -6.56
C ALA A 120 15.99 -14.67 -6.83
N VAL A 121 16.83 -15.51 -6.25
CA VAL A 121 18.27 -15.52 -6.57
C VAL A 121 18.34 -16.03 -8.01
N VAL A 122 18.67 -15.15 -8.93
CA VAL A 122 19.00 -15.57 -10.29
C VAL A 122 20.28 -16.39 -10.15
N ALA A 123 20.19 -17.71 -10.42
CA ALA A 123 21.35 -18.59 -10.47
C ALA A 123 22.28 -18.07 -11.59
N GLY A 124 23.40 -17.43 -11.18
CA GLY A 124 24.37 -16.90 -12.15
C GLY A 124 25.22 -15.73 -11.64
N ALA A 125 25.09 -15.26 -10.43
CA ALA A 125 26.02 -14.31 -9.82
C ALA A 125 26.90 -15.05 -8.80
N GLU A 126 28.05 -15.50 -9.23
CA GLU A 126 29.15 -15.84 -8.33
C GLU A 126 29.61 -14.59 -7.60
N GLY A 127 29.68 -14.67 -6.29
CA GLY A 127 30.45 -13.73 -5.50
C GLY A 127 29.70 -13.05 -4.37
N ALA A 128 29.72 -13.67 -3.23
CA ALA A 128 30.16 -13.28 -1.90
C ALA A 128 29.45 -14.16 -0.86
N PRO A 129 30.16 -14.85 0.02
CA PRO A 129 29.56 -15.55 1.11
C PRO A 129 29.01 -14.50 2.08
N ALA A 130 27.72 -14.57 2.33
CA ALA A 130 27.14 -13.89 3.46
C ALA A 130 27.70 -14.55 4.71
N GLU A 131 28.55 -13.83 5.41
CA GLU A 131 29.04 -14.18 6.74
C GLU A 131 27.83 -14.29 7.66
N SER A 132 27.49 -15.51 8.01
CA SER A 132 26.52 -15.84 9.03
C SER A 132 27.07 -15.41 10.37
N ALA A 133 26.64 -14.26 10.87
CA ALA A 133 26.80 -13.92 12.27
C ALA A 133 25.88 -14.85 13.08
N ASP A 134 26.50 -15.83 13.68
CA ASP A 134 25.94 -16.76 14.65
C ASP A 134 25.57 -15.99 15.93
N PRO A 135 24.32 -15.99 16.40
CA PRO A 135 23.98 -15.42 17.68
C PRO A 135 24.07 -16.50 18.78
N ALA A 136 25.26 -16.88 19.12
CA ALA A 136 25.53 -17.71 20.26
C ALA A 136 26.84 -17.30 20.91
N ASP A 137 26.79 -16.28 21.73
CA ASP A 137 27.59 -16.15 22.95
C ASP A 137 27.05 -14.97 23.77
N VAL A 138 26.09 -15.25 24.64
CA VAL A 138 25.79 -14.40 25.78
C VAL A 138 26.27 -15.17 27.01
N PRO A 139 27.34 -14.79 27.67
CA PRO A 139 27.71 -15.43 28.91
C PRO A 139 26.67 -15.08 29.98
N ALA A 140 25.99 -16.08 30.46
CA ALA A 140 25.26 -16.05 31.71
C ALA A 140 26.27 -15.98 32.85
N ASP A 141 26.55 -14.77 33.34
CA ASP A 141 26.95 -14.53 34.72
C ASP A 141 27.00 -13.00 34.96
N ALA A 142 25.98 -12.48 35.55
CA ALA A 142 26.00 -11.23 36.28
C ALA A 142 25.06 -11.38 37.45
N THR A 143 25.64 -11.83 38.51
CA THR A 143 25.22 -11.91 39.90
C THR A 143 24.40 -10.69 40.33
N GLU A 144 23.22 -10.99 40.89
CA GLU A 144 22.48 -10.09 41.80
C GLU A 144 23.39 -9.64 42.95
N GLU A 145 23.94 -8.45 42.86
CA GLU A 145 24.40 -7.67 44.02
C GLU A 145 24.80 -6.28 43.56
N GLN A 146 23.87 -5.36 43.60
CA GLN A 146 24.07 -3.92 43.81
C GLN A 146 22.79 -3.11 43.52
N LEU A 147 21.73 -3.47 44.22
CA LEU A 147 20.58 -2.60 44.40
C LEU A 147 20.32 -2.36 45.89
N ALA A 148 21.26 -1.74 46.51
CA ALA A 148 21.05 -1.13 47.84
C ALA A 148 22.11 -0.05 48.05
N SER A 149 21.74 1.19 47.78
CA SER A 149 22.31 2.40 48.36
C SER A 149 22.32 3.58 47.41
N ALA A 150 21.28 4.35 47.50
CA ALA A 150 21.21 5.82 47.38
C ALA A 150 19.73 6.18 47.26
N GLY A 151 19.07 6.46 48.27
CA GLY A 151 18.92 7.51 49.16
C GLY A 151 18.33 8.74 48.45
N ALA A 152 16.98 8.91 48.52
CA ALA A 152 16.38 10.21 48.25
C ALA A 152 16.90 11.25 49.27
N PRO A 153 16.92 12.59 48.98
CA PRO A 153 15.78 13.39 49.31
C PRO A 153 15.54 14.62 48.39
N PHE A 154 14.36 15.10 48.54
CA PHE A 154 13.71 16.35 48.12
C PHE A 154 12.99 16.30 46.79
#